data_862e4d088c1065ee48e5633a6a32d59d
#
_entry.id   862e4d088c1065ee48e5633a6a32d59d
#
_cell.length_a   1.000
_cell.length_b   1.000
_cell.length_c   1.000
_cell.angle_alpha   90.00
_cell.angle_beta   90.00
_cell.angle_gamma   90.00
#
_symmetry.space_group_name_H-M   'P 1'
#
loop_
_entity.id
_entity.type
_entity.pdbx_description
1 polymer ?
#
loop_
_entity_poly.entity_id
_entity_poly.type
_entity_poly.pdbx_seq_one_letter_code
_entity_poly.pdbx_strand_id
1 'polypeptide(L)'
;MNKNILNLQYNSILNKLITSIEVCNGNPASKYTRHDKYYFALLDKGWKLSAINGQDNHRINFSDSEYLTAYIGNELSKNALIDAFRNHRTYSTESKFLKFHFLLNDTFMGDTLFITSNKLKFSIFVEDVKYRILHIQIISNKGNIIKSIENINLNYIRYFYEHIHEENETWYVVRVLQENNKVALSSPIFVEDALIKNKNWTTEI
;
A
#
# COMPACT_ATOMS: atom_id res chain seq x y z
N MET A 1 2.59 19.13 1.51
CA MET A 1 1.99 18.45 2.69
C MET A 1 2.56 19.05 3.97
N ASN A 2 1.71 19.39 4.93
CA ASN A 2 2.12 20.12 6.13
C ASN A 2 2.93 19.19 7.07
N LYS A 3 4.08 19.67 7.62
CA LYS A 3 4.91 18.92 8.59
C LYS A 3 4.11 18.46 9.82
N ASN A 4 2.97 19.07 10.09
CA ASN A 4 2.07 18.72 11.22
C ASN A 4 1.48 17.31 11.12
N ILE A 5 1.45 16.69 9.95
CA ILE A 5 0.94 15.31 9.79
C ILE A 5 1.80 14.31 10.57
N LEU A 6 3.11 14.55 10.70
CA LEU A 6 4.00 13.72 11.51
C LEU A 6 3.70 13.82 13.02
N ASN A 7 2.99 14.85 13.46
CA ASN A 7 2.57 15.03 14.85
C ASN A 7 1.19 14.42 15.12
N LEU A 8 0.49 13.94 14.08
CA LEU A 8 -0.83 13.33 14.24
C LEU A 8 -0.71 12.08 15.13
N GLN A 9 -1.38 12.11 16.25
CA GLN A 9 -1.46 10.96 17.16
C GLN A 9 -2.53 9.99 16.65
N TYR A 10 -2.33 8.71 16.91
CA TYR A 10 -3.34 7.69 16.59
C TYR A 10 -4.64 7.97 17.35
N ASN A 11 -5.76 7.82 16.65
CA ASN A 11 -7.09 7.93 17.20
C ASN A 11 -7.97 6.83 16.60
N SER A 12 -8.47 5.93 17.43
CA SER A 12 -9.23 4.76 17.00
C SER A 12 -10.56 5.07 16.32
N ILE A 13 -11.21 6.18 16.67
CA ILE A 13 -12.46 6.63 16.03
C ILE A 13 -12.16 7.17 14.65
N LEU A 14 -11.17 8.06 14.53
CA LEU A 14 -10.78 8.63 13.23
C LEU A 14 -10.21 7.55 12.31
N ASN A 15 -9.49 6.56 12.84
CA ASN A 15 -8.95 5.46 12.04
C ASN A 15 -10.04 4.60 11.36
N LYS A 16 -11.27 4.59 11.89
CA LYS A 16 -12.41 3.92 11.24
C LYS A 16 -13.04 4.76 10.12
N LEU A 17 -12.79 6.06 10.10
CA LEU A 17 -13.37 7.02 9.15
C LEU A 17 -12.39 7.40 8.03
N ILE A 18 -11.10 7.51 8.36
CA ILE A 18 -10.05 7.87 7.41
C ILE A 18 -9.43 6.59 6.88
N THR A 19 -9.73 6.24 5.64
CA THR A 19 -9.32 4.95 5.03
C THR A 19 -8.08 5.04 4.16
N SER A 20 -7.65 6.25 3.78
CA SER A 20 -6.56 6.41 2.82
C SER A 20 -5.78 7.71 3.02
N ILE A 21 -4.58 7.74 2.45
CA ILE A 21 -3.71 8.92 2.39
C ILE A 21 -3.12 9.08 1.00
N GLU A 22 -3.05 10.32 0.52
CA GLU A 22 -2.30 10.64 -0.69
C GLU A 22 -0.80 10.42 -0.46
N VAL A 23 -0.26 9.38 -1.09
CA VAL A 23 1.19 9.14 -1.14
C VAL A 23 1.84 9.89 -2.29
N CYS A 24 1.04 10.35 -3.24
CA CYS A 24 1.46 11.22 -4.33
C CYS A 24 0.36 12.23 -4.66
N ASN A 25 0.78 13.44 -4.99
CA ASN A 25 -0.13 14.54 -5.38
C ASN A 25 0.39 15.25 -6.63
N GLY A 26 -0.52 15.60 -7.53
CA GLY A 26 -0.23 16.31 -8.77
C GLY A 26 0.06 15.38 -9.96
N ASN A 27 0.66 15.94 -11.01
CA ASN A 27 1.08 15.22 -12.20
C ASN A 27 2.36 15.85 -12.80
N PRO A 28 3.09 15.14 -13.72
CA PRO A 28 4.35 15.62 -14.27
C PRO A 28 4.26 16.95 -15.02
N ALA A 29 3.09 17.27 -15.60
CA ALA A 29 2.88 18.52 -16.35
C ALA A 29 2.65 19.73 -15.45
N SER A 30 2.45 19.52 -14.16
CA SER A 30 2.26 20.58 -13.17
C SER A 30 3.28 20.43 -12.04
N LYS A 31 2.81 20.29 -10.82
CA LYS A 31 3.65 20.01 -9.65
C LYS A 31 3.36 18.62 -9.14
N TYR A 32 4.34 17.73 -9.21
CA TYR A 32 4.24 16.38 -8.69
C TYR A 32 5.10 16.21 -7.44
N THR A 33 4.54 15.62 -6.41
CA THR A 33 5.24 15.40 -5.13
C THR A 33 4.88 14.03 -4.56
N ARG A 34 5.90 13.27 -4.14
CA ARG A 34 5.71 12.01 -3.40
C ARG A 34 5.84 12.23 -1.90
N HIS A 35 5.04 11.47 -1.16
CA HIS A 35 4.88 11.59 0.28
C HIS A 35 5.05 10.27 1.04
N ASP A 36 5.72 9.28 0.46
CA ASP A 36 5.91 7.92 0.99
C ASP A 36 6.34 7.92 2.47
N LYS A 37 7.24 8.83 2.86
CA LYS A 37 7.73 8.95 4.25
C LYS A 37 6.63 9.29 5.27
N TYR A 38 5.62 10.06 4.88
CA TYR A 38 4.49 10.39 5.76
C TYR A 38 3.54 9.21 5.89
N TYR A 39 3.36 8.47 4.79
CA TYR A 39 2.59 7.23 4.79
C TYR A 39 3.18 6.22 5.78
N PHE A 40 4.45 5.89 5.63
CA PHE A 40 5.13 4.94 6.52
C PHE A 40 5.10 5.40 7.98
N ALA A 41 5.32 6.69 8.25
CA ALA A 41 5.27 7.23 9.60
C ALA A 41 3.87 7.16 10.24
N LEU A 42 2.79 7.22 9.45
CA LEU A 42 1.44 7.02 9.96
C LEU A 42 1.13 5.54 10.19
N LEU A 43 1.58 4.65 9.30
CA LEU A 43 1.47 3.21 9.51
C LEU A 43 2.21 2.78 10.78
N ASP A 44 3.42 3.31 11.05
CA ASP A 44 4.19 3.07 12.27
C ASP A 44 3.46 3.49 13.55
N LYS A 45 2.54 4.46 13.44
CA LYS A 45 1.69 4.92 14.54
C LYS A 45 0.41 4.10 14.71
N GLY A 46 0.20 3.07 13.90
CA GLY A 46 -0.96 2.19 13.95
C GLY A 46 -2.15 2.63 13.10
N TRP A 47 -2.02 3.71 12.30
CA TRP A 47 -3.07 4.09 11.36
C TRP A 47 -3.22 3.04 10.28
N LYS A 48 -4.46 2.57 10.04
CA LYS A 48 -4.79 1.66 8.94
C LYS A 48 -5.22 2.49 7.73
N LEU A 49 -4.27 2.74 6.82
CA LEU A 49 -4.47 3.62 5.67
C LEU A 49 -4.05 2.92 4.38
N SER A 50 -4.80 3.12 3.32
CA SER A 50 -4.42 2.73 1.97
C SER A 50 -3.65 3.83 1.24
N ALA A 51 -2.84 3.43 0.24
CA ALA A 51 -2.11 4.36 -0.61
C ALA A 51 -2.97 4.82 -1.78
N ILE A 52 -3.08 6.13 -1.98
CA ILE A 52 -3.76 6.73 -3.13
C ILE A 52 -2.92 7.81 -3.80
N ASN A 53 -3.23 8.11 -5.06
CA ASN A 53 -2.74 9.29 -5.79
C ASN A 53 -3.87 10.29 -5.98
N GLY A 54 -3.58 11.57 -5.75
CA GLY A 54 -4.43 12.68 -6.16
C GLY A 54 -3.83 13.43 -7.34
N GLN A 55 -4.60 13.65 -8.41
CA GLN A 55 -4.15 14.46 -9.55
C GLN A 55 -4.09 15.95 -9.18
N ASP A 56 -4.79 16.38 -8.13
CA ASP A 56 -4.97 17.78 -7.71
C ASP A 56 -5.41 18.69 -8.87
N ASN A 57 -6.40 18.20 -9.63
CA ASN A 57 -6.79 18.79 -10.89
C ASN A 57 -7.75 19.97 -10.69
N HIS A 58 -7.36 21.15 -11.21
CA HIS A 58 -8.13 22.39 -11.20
C HIS A 58 -8.57 22.83 -12.61
N ARG A 59 -8.53 21.96 -13.61
CA ARG A 59 -8.86 22.22 -15.02
C ARG A 59 -9.81 21.14 -15.56
N ILE A 60 -10.34 21.37 -16.78
CA ILE A 60 -11.23 20.42 -17.49
C ILE A 60 -10.40 19.31 -18.17
N ASN A 61 -9.42 18.75 -17.49
CA ASN A 61 -8.56 17.67 -18.01
C ASN A 61 -8.51 16.49 -17.04
N PHE A 62 -9.67 16.07 -16.55
CA PHE A 62 -9.79 14.88 -15.71
C PHE A 62 -9.28 13.65 -16.46
N SER A 63 -8.52 12.79 -15.78
CA SER A 63 -7.94 11.55 -16.30
C SER A 63 -6.85 11.68 -17.38
N ASP A 64 -6.34 12.86 -17.69
CA ASP A 64 -5.22 13.02 -18.64
C ASP A 64 -3.90 12.47 -18.08
N SER A 65 -3.79 12.37 -16.76
CA SER A 65 -2.61 11.82 -16.09
C SER A 65 -2.63 10.29 -16.05
N GLU A 66 -1.46 9.68 -16.21
CA GLU A 66 -1.26 8.25 -15.90
C GLU A 66 -1.07 8.00 -14.40
N TYR A 67 -1.02 9.06 -13.58
CA TYR A 67 -0.80 9.01 -12.13
C TYR A 67 -2.15 8.90 -11.43
N LEU A 68 -2.46 7.71 -10.97
CA LEU A 68 -3.82 7.31 -10.60
C LEU A 68 -3.85 6.57 -9.26
N THR A 69 -5.01 6.57 -8.64
CA THR A 69 -5.42 5.56 -7.68
C THR A 69 -6.08 4.41 -8.44
N ALA A 70 -5.49 3.22 -8.34
CA ALA A 70 -6.16 2.01 -8.78
C ALA A 70 -6.94 1.40 -7.60
N TYR A 71 -8.16 0.92 -7.84
CA TYR A 71 -8.87 0.11 -6.86
C TYR A 71 -9.03 -1.32 -7.35
N ILE A 72 -9.13 -2.27 -6.44
CA ILE A 72 -9.33 -3.68 -6.71
C ILE A 72 -10.74 -4.05 -6.29
N GLY A 73 -11.54 -4.40 -7.28
CA GLY A 73 -12.95 -4.76 -7.11
C GLY A 73 -13.40 -5.70 -8.23
N ASN A 74 -14.57 -6.30 -8.06
CA ASN A 74 -15.12 -7.28 -8.99
C ASN A 74 -15.86 -6.62 -10.17
N GLU A 75 -16.23 -5.35 -10.03
CA GLU A 75 -16.99 -4.60 -11.04
C GLU A 75 -16.69 -3.11 -10.99
N LEU A 76 -16.97 -2.40 -12.07
CA LEU A 76 -16.89 -0.94 -12.12
C LEU A 76 -18.22 -0.32 -11.66
N SER A 77 -18.42 -0.20 -10.34
CA SER A 77 -19.61 0.42 -9.76
C SER A 77 -19.24 1.34 -8.59
N LYS A 78 -20.15 2.25 -8.24
CA LYS A 78 -20.00 3.12 -7.06
C LYS A 78 -19.84 2.30 -5.77
N ASN A 79 -20.59 1.22 -5.63
CA ASN A 79 -20.53 0.39 -4.44
C ASN A 79 -19.21 -0.35 -4.33
N ALA A 80 -18.72 -0.96 -5.43
CA ALA A 80 -17.42 -1.61 -5.47
C ALA A 80 -16.27 -0.63 -5.15
N LEU A 81 -16.35 0.61 -5.65
CA LEU A 81 -15.40 1.65 -5.33
C LEU A 81 -15.39 1.99 -3.82
N ILE A 82 -16.57 2.22 -3.24
CA ILE A 82 -16.72 2.51 -1.80
C ILE A 82 -16.19 1.36 -0.96
N ASP A 83 -16.51 0.12 -1.33
CA ASP A 83 -16.04 -1.08 -0.63
C ASP A 83 -14.53 -1.24 -0.73
N ALA A 84 -13.94 -0.97 -1.89
CA ALA A 84 -12.50 -0.99 -2.07
C ALA A 84 -11.80 0.02 -1.16
N PHE A 85 -12.30 1.26 -1.05
CA PHE A 85 -11.73 2.24 -0.13
C PHE A 85 -11.89 1.84 1.34
N ARG A 86 -13.04 1.30 1.74
CA ARG A 86 -13.30 0.84 3.12
C ARG A 86 -12.41 -0.34 3.53
N ASN A 87 -12.10 -1.21 2.57
CA ASN A 87 -11.30 -2.40 2.79
C ASN A 87 -9.83 -2.20 2.37
N HIS A 88 -9.38 -0.96 2.18
CA HIS A 88 -8.00 -0.63 1.79
C HIS A 88 -7.52 -1.36 0.51
N ARG A 89 -8.44 -1.67 -0.42
CA ARG A 89 -8.18 -2.39 -1.69
C ARG A 89 -7.78 -1.42 -2.79
N THR A 90 -6.79 -0.56 -2.52
CA THR A 90 -6.25 0.39 -3.47
C THR A 90 -4.74 0.31 -3.55
N TYR A 91 -4.18 0.88 -4.60
CA TYR A 91 -2.76 1.18 -4.70
C TYR A 91 -2.54 2.48 -5.49
N SER A 92 -1.47 3.15 -5.16
CA SER A 92 -0.98 4.32 -5.89
C SER A 92 -0.17 3.85 -7.09
N THR A 93 -0.39 4.41 -8.28
CA THR A 93 0.38 4.06 -9.48
C THR A 93 0.65 5.28 -10.36
N GLU A 94 1.81 5.28 -11.01
CA GLU A 94 2.21 6.24 -12.05
C GLU A 94 2.05 5.66 -13.46
N SER A 95 1.43 4.47 -13.58
CA SER A 95 1.05 3.85 -14.83
C SER A 95 -0.40 3.38 -14.79
N LYS A 96 -1.22 3.85 -15.73
CA LYS A 96 -2.62 3.40 -15.87
C LYS A 96 -2.76 1.97 -16.41
N PHE A 97 -1.66 1.33 -16.80
CA PHE A 97 -1.62 -0.03 -17.31
C PHE A 97 -1.20 -1.05 -16.28
N LEU A 98 -0.74 -0.60 -15.10
CA LEU A 98 -0.25 -1.47 -14.05
C LEU A 98 -1.39 -2.22 -13.38
N LYS A 99 -1.27 -3.55 -13.32
CA LYS A 99 -2.02 -4.44 -12.46
C LYS A 99 -1.10 -4.97 -11.38
N PHE A 100 -1.47 -4.75 -10.14
CA PHE A 100 -0.59 -5.02 -9.04
C PHE A 100 -1.35 -5.43 -7.77
N HIS A 101 -0.93 -6.51 -7.16
CA HIS A 101 -1.36 -6.92 -5.82
C HIS A 101 -0.33 -7.84 -5.17
N PHE A 102 -0.44 -8.00 -3.87
CA PHE A 102 0.33 -9.00 -3.15
C PHE A 102 -0.49 -9.63 -2.03
N LEU A 103 -0.06 -10.82 -1.64
CA LEU A 103 -0.59 -11.57 -0.51
C LEU A 103 0.54 -11.89 0.47
N LEU A 104 0.17 -12.04 1.74
CA LEU A 104 1.02 -12.50 2.82
C LEU A 104 0.31 -13.64 3.54
N ASN A 105 0.81 -14.88 3.46
CA ASN A 105 0.13 -16.08 3.96
C ASN A 105 -1.34 -16.13 3.51
N ASP A 106 -1.61 -15.92 2.21
CA ASP A 106 -2.94 -15.85 1.59
C ASP A 106 -3.83 -14.66 2.02
N THR A 107 -3.39 -13.83 2.97
CA THR A 107 -4.05 -12.57 3.32
C THR A 107 -3.76 -11.54 2.24
N PHE A 108 -4.81 -10.93 1.69
CA PHE A 108 -4.70 -9.96 0.60
C PHE A 108 -4.32 -8.57 1.12
N MET A 109 -3.60 -7.77 0.30
CA MET A 109 -3.27 -6.38 0.64
C MET A 109 -4.51 -5.57 1.02
N GLY A 110 -4.38 -4.77 2.08
CA GLY A 110 -5.45 -4.02 2.73
C GLY A 110 -5.98 -4.69 4.00
N ASP A 111 -5.81 -6.00 4.15
CA ASP A 111 -6.31 -6.76 5.30
C ASP A 111 -5.30 -6.83 6.46
N THR A 112 -5.74 -7.40 7.57
CA THR A 112 -4.88 -7.72 8.71
C THR A 112 -4.64 -9.23 8.77
N LEU A 113 -3.38 -9.62 8.76
CA LEU A 113 -2.94 -10.99 9.01
C LEU A 113 -2.73 -11.20 10.52
N PHE A 114 -3.42 -12.18 11.09
CA PHE A 114 -3.18 -12.64 12.46
C PHE A 114 -2.19 -13.80 12.44
N ILE A 115 -0.96 -13.55 12.89
CA ILE A 115 0.11 -14.55 12.85
C ILE A 115 0.09 -15.48 14.03
N THR A 116 0.38 -16.77 13.76
CA THR A 116 0.63 -17.83 14.74
C THR A 116 2.04 -18.41 14.62
N SER A 117 2.78 -17.97 13.61
CA SER A 117 4.15 -18.38 13.31
C SER A 117 4.90 -17.19 12.72
N ASN A 118 6.20 -17.15 12.96
CA ASN A 118 7.08 -16.12 12.41
C ASN A 118 7.48 -16.37 10.94
N LYS A 119 7.06 -17.46 10.31
CA LYS A 119 7.32 -17.71 8.89
C LYS A 119 6.22 -17.09 8.05
N LEU A 120 6.58 -16.11 7.23
CA LEU A 120 5.70 -15.39 6.34
C LEU A 120 6.04 -15.68 4.88
N LYS A 121 5.01 -15.88 4.05
CA LYS A 121 5.14 -16.14 2.60
C LYS A 121 4.51 -15.00 1.83
N PHE A 122 5.33 -14.24 1.13
CA PHE A 122 4.89 -13.23 0.18
C PHE A 122 4.61 -13.86 -1.18
N SER A 123 3.48 -13.49 -1.78
CA SER A 123 3.13 -13.75 -3.17
C SER A 123 2.84 -12.42 -3.84
N ILE A 124 3.71 -11.97 -4.75
CA ILE A 124 3.62 -10.66 -5.40
C ILE A 124 3.32 -10.87 -6.88
N PHE A 125 2.29 -10.20 -7.37
CA PHE A 125 1.88 -10.17 -8.76
C PHE A 125 1.98 -8.76 -9.31
N VAL A 126 2.69 -8.59 -10.43
CA VAL A 126 2.83 -7.31 -11.14
C VAL A 126 2.77 -7.56 -12.64
N GLU A 127 1.95 -6.80 -13.34
CA GLU A 127 1.83 -6.80 -14.80
C GLU A 127 1.65 -5.36 -15.29
N ASP A 128 2.43 -4.97 -16.30
CA ASP A 128 2.23 -3.72 -17.02
C ASP A 128 2.53 -3.93 -18.51
N VAL A 129 1.54 -3.70 -19.36
CA VAL A 129 1.68 -3.94 -20.82
C VAL A 129 2.53 -2.88 -21.51
N LYS A 130 2.80 -1.75 -20.86
CA LYS A 130 3.51 -0.61 -21.46
C LYS A 130 4.92 -0.41 -20.90
N TYR A 131 5.07 -0.50 -19.56
CA TYR A 131 6.32 -0.20 -18.87
C TYR A 131 6.90 -1.44 -18.22
N ARG A 132 8.18 -1.69 -18.45
CA ARG A 132 8.87 -2.82 -17.80
C ARG A 132 9.03 -2.57 -16.31
N ILE A 133 8.88 -3.63 -15.55
CA ILE A 133 9.15 -3.69 -14.11
C ILE A 133 10.65 -3.84 -13.95
N LEU A 134 11.29 -2.92 -13.24
CA LEU A 134 12.75 -2.93 -13.03
C LEU A 134 13.12 -3.45 -11.65
N HIS A 135 12.39 -3.01 -10.61
CA HIS A 135 12.65 -3.43 -9.24
C HIS A 135 11.34 -3.62 -8.49
N ILE A 136 11.35 -4.54 -7.52
CA ILE A 136 10.29 -4.70 -6.53
C ILE A 136 10.93 -4.65 -5.15
N GLN A 137 10.34 -3.90 -4.23
CA GLN A 137 10.81 -3.77 -2.85
C GLN A 137 9.69 -4.11 -1.89
N ILE A 138 9.99 -4.96 -0.91
CA ILE A 138 9.12 -5.22 0.23
C ILE A 138 9.62 -4.31 1.36
N ILE A 139 8.71 -3.51 1.91
CA ILE A 139 9.02 -2.46 2.87
C ILE A 139 8.20 -2.70 4.13
N SER A 140 8.80 -2.49 5.29
CA SER A 140 8.16 -2.57 6.61
C SER A 140 8.43 -1.31 7.42
N ASN A 141 8.20 -1.36 8.71
CA ASN A 141 8.28 -0.26 9.67
C ASN A 141 9.51 0.63 9.47
N LYS A 142 9.31 1.93 9.67
CA LYS A 142 10.29 3.01 9.44
C LYS A 142 10.72 3.14 7.98
N GLY A 143 10.02 2.47 7.04
CA GLY A 143 10.40 2.43 5.64
C GLY A 143 11.59 1.52 5.33
N ASN A 144 11.90 0.58 6.22
CA ASN A 144 12.98 -0.38 6.02
C ASN A 144 12.67 -1.33 4.87
N ILE A 145 13.59 -1.46 3.92
CA ILE A 145 13.50 -2.41 2.82
C ILE A 145 13.99 -3.77 3.33
N ILE A 146 13.06 -4.73 3.53
CA ILE A 146 13.40 -6.09 3.97
C ILE A 146 13.81 -7.00 2.82
N LYS A 147 13.38 -6.67 1.59
CA LYS A 147 13.78 -7.37 0.37
C LYS A 147 13.76 -6.43 -0.82
N SER A 148 14.81 -6.44 -1.63
CA SER A 148 14.87 -5.81 -2.95
C SER A 148 15.09 -6.89 -4.01
N ILE A 149 14.27 -6.89 -5.07
CA ILE A 149 14.41 -7.69 -6.27
C ILE A 149 14.75 -6.71 -7.39
N GLU A 150 15.93 -6.85 -7.95
CA GLU A 150 16.51 -5.91 -8.90
C GLU A 150 16.75 -6.55 -10.26
N ASN A 151 16.96 -5.71 -11.29
CA ASN A 151 17.28 -6.16 -12.66
C ASN A 151 16.21 -7.08 -13.28
N ILE A 152 14.94 -6.86 -12.98
CA ILE A 152 13.83 -7.71 -13.44
C ILE A 152 13.65 -7.56 -14.96
N ASN A 153 13.43 -6.35 -15.46
CA ASN A 153 13.29 -6.00 -16.87
C ASN A 153 12.20 -6.82 -17.63
N LEU A 154 11.06 -7.05 -16.98
CA LEU A 154 9.92 -7.81 -17.50
C LEU A 154 8.64 -6.98 -17.43
N ASN A 155 7.66 -7.31 -18.32
CA ASN A 155 6.32 -6.71 -18.26
C ASN A 155 5.38 -7.45 -17.30
N TYR A 156 5.76 -8.65 -16.86
CA TYR A 156 4.97 -9.51 -15.99
C TYR A 156 5.90 -10.25 -15.05
N ILE A 157 5.53 -10.34 -13.78
CA ILE A 157 6.24 -11.13 -12.77
C ILE A 157 5.26 -11.68 -11.73
N ARG A 158 5.47 -12.93 -11.36
CA ARG A 158 5.04 -13.52 -10.09
C ARG A 158 6.27 -13.82 -9.28
N TYR A 159 6.33 -13.30 -8.07
CA TYR A 159 7.46 -13.49 -7.19
C TYR A 159 7.01 -14.02 -5.83
N PHE A 160 7.70 -15.05 -5.36
CA PHE A 160 7.47 -15.67 -4.06
C PHE A 160 8.69 -15.46 -3.18
N TYR A 161 8.46 -15.09 -1.93
CA TYR A 161 9.52 -14.85 -0.97
C TYR A 161 9.09 -15.31 0.43
N GLU A 162 9.95 -16.06 1.10
CA GLU A 162 9.77 -16.43 2.50
C GLU A 162 10.58 -15.50 3.39
N HIS A 163 9.96 -14.98 4.44
CA HIS A 163 10.52 -14.05 5.39
C HIS A 163 10.34 -14.58 6.82
N ILE A 164 11.32 -14.34 7.67
CA ILE A 164 11.17 -14.56 9.10
C ILE A 164 10.75 -13.22 9.71
N HIS A 165 9.52 -13.17 10.16
CA HIS A 165 8.92 -11.99 10.79
C HIS A 165 9.66 -11.58 12.06
N GLU A 166 9.89 -10.30 12.23
CA GLU A 166 10.43 -9.69 13.43
C GLU A 166 9.31 -8.96 14.21
N GLU A 167 9.36 -8.94 15.54
CA GLU A 167 8.31 -8.36 16.41
C GLU A 167 8.00 -6.88 16.10
N ASN A 168 8.96 -6.14 15.56
CA ASN A 168 8.80 -4.73 15.21
C ASN A 168 8.18 -4.50 13.84
N GLU A 169 7.87 -5.55 13.08
CA GLU A 169 7.27 -5.47 11.74
C GLU A 169 5.74 -5.59 11.85
N THR A 170 5.05 -4.47 11.96
CA THR A 170 3.58 -4.42 12.17
C THR A 170 2.79 -4.23 10.87
N TRP A 171 3.48 -3.99 9.76
CA TRP A 171 2.88 -3.83 8.43
C TRP A 171 3.91 -4.10 7.33
N TYR A 172 3.41 -4.48 6.16
CA TYR A 172 4.21 -4.65 4.96
C TYR A 172 3.55 -3.95 3.77
N VAL A 173 4.37 -3.26 2.98
CA VAL A 173 4.01 -2.58 1.75
C VAL A 173 4.94 -3.05 0.65
N VAL A 174 4.44 -3.18 -0.57
CA VAL A 174 5.25 -3.47 -1.75
C VAL A 174 5.34 -2.23 -2.63
N ARG A 175 6.55 -1.88 -3.03
CA ARG A 175 6.85 -0.81 -4.00
C ARG A 175 7.37 -1.42 -5.28
N VAL A 176 6.82 -0.97 -6.41
CA VAL A 176 7.24 -1.36 -7.76
C VAL A 176 7.87 -0.16 -8.44
N LEU A 177 9.07 -0.34 -8.98
CA LEU A 177 9.75 0.66 -9.79
C LEU A 177 9.79 0.16 -11.24
N GLN A 178 9.40 1.04 -12.15
CA GLN A 178 9.26 0.74 -13.58
C GLN A 178 10.14 1.66 -14.43
N GLU A 179 10.20 1.38 -15.72
CA GLU A 179 10.80 2.28 -16.71
C GLU A 179 10.27 3.72 -16.57
N ASN A 180 11.07 4.69 -17.02
CA ASN A 180 10.77 6.11 -16.92
C ASN A 180 10.57 6.60 -15.47
N ASN A 181 11.25 5.94 -14.51
CA ASN A 181 11.19 6.25 -13.08
C ASN A 181 9.77 6.21 -12.49
N LYS A 182 8.85 5.45 -13.12
CA LYS A 182 7.50 5.28 -12.60
C LYS A 182 7.50 4.41 -11.36
N VAL A 183 6.65 4.77 -10.41
CA VAL A 183 6.55 4.10 -9.12
C VAL A 183 5.10 3.74 -8.81
N ALA A 184 4.89 2.54 -8.29
CA ALA A 184 3.64 2.17 -7.65
C ALA A 184 3.89 1.75 -6.20
N LEU A 185 2.90 1.98 -5.34
CA LEU A 185 2.95 1.66 -3.92
C LEU A 185 1.63 1.03 -3.49
N SER A 186 1.70 -0.16 -2.91
CA SER A 186 0.52 -0.90 -2.45
C SER A 186 -0.10 -0.29 -1.19
N SER A 187 -1.36 -0.63 -0.93
CA SER A 187 -1.86 -0.64 0.44
C SER A 187 -1.13 -1.71 1.27
N PRO A 188 -1.09 -1.58 2.61
CA PRO A 188 -0.35 -2.51 3.45
C PRO A 188 -1.11 -3.81 3.68
N ILE A 189 -0.41 -4.85 4.11
CA ILE A 189 -0.96 -5.91 4.95
C ILE A 189 -0.48 -5.60 6.36
N PHE A 190 -1.43 -5.45 7.29
CA PHE A 190 -1.14 -5.26 8.70
C PHE A 190 -0.89 -6.61 9.34
N VAL A 191 0.00 -6.65 10.33
CA VAL A 191 0.33 -7.89 11.05
C VAL A 191 0.04 -7.69 12.53
N GLU A 192 -0.72 -8.61 13.11
CA GLU A 192 -1.06 -8.64 14.53
C GLU A 192 -0.81 -10.06 15.07
N ASP A 193 -0.26 -10.14 16.30
CA ASP A 193 -0.06 -11.42 16.96
C ASP A 193 -1.41 -11.97 17.44
N ALA A 194 -1.76 -13.18 16.98
CA ALA A 194 -2.99 -13.87 17.37
C ALA A 194 -3.08 -14.15 18.89
N LEU A 195 -1.94 -14.29 19.57
CA LEU A 195 -1.89 -14.55 21.01
C LEU A 195 -2.23 -13.30 21.84
N ILE A 196 -1.94 -12.11 21.35
CA ILE A 196 -2.26 -10.84 22.03
C ILE A 196 -3.77 -10.58 22.00
N LYS A 197 -4.46 -10.97 20.93
CA LYS A 197 -5.91 -10.79 20.78
C LYS A 197 -6.69 -11.55 21.87
N ASN A 198 -6.25 -12.74 22.24
CA ASN A 198 -6.90 -13.57 23.26
C ASN A 198 -6.73 -13.03 24.70
N LYS A 199 -5.69 -12.22 24.98
CA LYS A 199 -5.48 -11.61 26.30
C LYS A 199 -6.42 -10.42 26.56
N ASN A 200 -6.82 -9.68 25.52
CA ASN A 200 -7.66 -8.50 25.69
C ASN A 200 -9.16 -8.82 25.88
N TRP A 201 -9.61 -10.07 25.61
CA TRP A 201 -10.99 -10.51 25.85
C TRP A 201 -11.23 -11.01 27.29
N THR A 202 -10.16 -11.24 28.06
CA THR A 202 -10.27 -11.74 29.45
C THR A 202 -10.24 -10.64 30.52
N THR A 203 -10.17 -9.37 30.13
CA THR A 203 -10.10 -8.22 31.06
C THR A 203 -11.36 -7.34 31.06
N GLU A 204 -12.42 -7.70 30.33
CA GLU A 204 -13.73 -7.04 30.41
C GLU A 204 -14.79 -8.04 30.94
N ILE A 205 -14.64 -8.47 32.21
CA ILE A 205 -15.72 -9.10 33.02
C ILE A 205 -15.70 -8.39 34.38
#